data_46e28de7b55ef9e6b83773fdc2a4e8e0
#
_entry.id   46e28de7b55ef9e6b83773fdc2a4e8e0
#
_cell.length_a   1.000
_cell.length_b   1.000
_cell.length_c   1.000
_cell.angle_alpha   90.00
_cell.angle_beta   90.00
_cell.angle_gamma   90.00
#
_symmetry.space_group_name_H-M   'P 1'
#
loop_
_entity.id
_entity.type
_entity.pdbx_description
1 polymer ?
#
loop_
_entity_poly.entity_id
_entity_poly.type
_entity_poly.pdbx_seq_one_letter_code
_entity_poly.pdbx_strand_id
1 'polypeptide(L)'
;MYFRGMGLHKYYANALTMGNLLSGVLVIIGLFIWPFGTAVNGNLTGESFSEYGALAQGERGWGMLALAMIWMAGQLFDLLDGIVARWTRTEGPMGLQLDSIADAVSSGVTPAIAGIMFLHAWAPAIPAALKFLPLTMAMAATWRLARFNVEYAAGSDGTGFRGMPAPAGALWWIGILLTAAQYEMFGSWGLYGIGGMVTVVASVFIGSTLIPWWMISDRPMMDLKGWGKTPEYDRKRIVLLVALVIVGIVVAIFGRAFGLGLQAALLLYAFFGKFIQPNTTHS
;
A
#
# COMPACT_ATOMS: atom_id res chain seq x y z
N MET A 1 -2.11 -16.02 34.63
CA MET A 1 -2.22 -14.84 35.53
C MET A 1 -1.38 -13.68 35.00
N TYR A 2 -1.62 -13.23 33.74
CA TYR A 2 -0.75 -12.28 32.98
C TYR A 2 -1.41 -10.90 32.73
N PHE A 3 -2.64 -10.68 33.24
CA PHE A 3 -3.44 -9.48 32.93
C PHE A 3 -3.57 -8.44 34.05
N ARG A 4 -2.86 -8.60 35.16
CA ARG A 4 -2.99 -7.68 36.30
C ARG A 4 -1.83 -6.65 36.25
N GLY A 5 -2.12 -5.46 35.70
CA GLY A 5 -1.21 -4.29 35.78
C GLY A 5 -0.93 -3.55 34.50
N MET A 6 -1.54 -3.92 33.37
CA MET A 6 -1.36 -3.19 32.13
C MET A 6 -2.34 -2.01 32.05
N GLY A 7 -1.85 -0.79 32.23
CA GLY A 7 -2.64 0.42 32.07
C GLY A 7 -3.33 0.48 30.70
N LEU A 8 -4.49 1.12 30.64
CA LEU A 8 -5.32 1.29 29.44
C LEU A 8 -4.53 1.77 28.19
N HIS A 9 -3.40 2.45 28.40
CA HIS A 9 -2.53 2.98 27.35
C HIS A 9 -1.98 1.93 26.37
N LYS A 10 -1.74 0.68 26.84
CA LYS A 10 -1.26 -0.42 25.98
C LYS A 10 -2.32 -0.88 24.97
N TYR A 11 -3.58 -0.71 25.29
CA TYR A 11 -4.67 -1.09 24.39
C TYR A 11 -4.85 -0.13 23.21
N TYR A 12 -4.44 1.15 23.35
CA TYR A 12 -4.62 2.12 22.27
C TYR A 12 -3.77 1.81 21.04
N ALA A 13 -2.48 1.49 21.23
CA ALA A 13 -1.61 1.10 20.10
C ALA A 13 -2.16 -0.16 19.40
N ASN A 14 -2.45 -1.22 20.18
CA ASN A 14 -3.01 -2.45 19.61
C ASN A 14 -4.37 -2.24 18.94
N ALA A 15 -5.19 -1.30 19.41
CA ALA A 15 -6.47 -0.98 18.78
C ALA A 15 -6.28 -0.33 17.40
N LEU A 16 -5.25 0.53 17.24
CA LEU A 16 -4.90 1.11 15.95
C LEU A 16 -4.39 0.02 14.99
N THR A 17 -3.51 -0.86 15.45
CA THR A 17 -3.04 -2.01 14.65
C THR A 17 -4.20 -2.90 14.20
N MET A 18 -5.17 -3.17 15.10
CA MET A 18 -6.40 -3.90 14.73
C MET A 18 -7.27 -3.10 13.75
N GLY A 19 -7.26 -1.77 13.83
CA GLY A 19 -7.91 -0.87 12.86
C GLY A 19 -7.28 -0.99 11.47
N ASN A 20 -5.94 -1.07 11.38
CA ASN A 20 -5.22 -1.34 10.14
C ASN A 20 -5.64 -2.70 9.55
N LEU A 21 -5.60 -3.77 10.34
CA LEU A 21 -6.05 -5.10 9.91
C LEU A 21 -7.50 -5.08 9.40
N LEU A 22 -8.40 -4.48 10.18
CA LEU A 22 -9.83 -4.39 9.83
C LEU A 22 -10.02 -3.63 8.53
N SER A 23 -9.28 -2.54 8.29
CA SER A 23 -9.36 -1.79 7.04
C SER A 23 -9.00 -2.65 5.83
N GLY A 24 -7.92 -3.44 5.91
CA GLY A 24 -7.52 -4.38 4.86
C GLY A 24 -8.61 -5.42 4.57
N VAL A 25 -9.18 -6.02 5.61
CA VAL A 25 -10.28 -7.00 5.49
C VAL A 25 -11.53 -6.36 4.88
N LEU A 26 -11.91 -5.15 5.33
CA LEU A 26 -13.06 -4.42 4.77
C LEU A 26 -12.86 -4.08 3.29
N VAL A 27 -11.65 -3.73 2.88
CA VAL A 27 -11.33 -3.50 1.47
C VAL A 27 -11.49 -4.79 0.67
N ILE A 28 -10.98 -5.92 1.14
CA ILE A 28 -11.15 -7.22 0.48
C ILE A 28 -12.63 -7.52 0.30
N ILE A 29 -13.41 -7.49 1.37
CA ILE A 29 -14.85 -7.76 1.34
C ILE A 29 -15.56 -6.78 0.40
N GLY A 30 -15.24 -5.48 0.52
CA GLY A 30 -15.84 -4.43 -0.30
C GLY A 30 -15.55 -4.61 -1.79
N LEU A 31 -14.35 -5.05 -2.18
CA LEU A 31 -14.02 -5.36 -3.58
C LEU A 31 -14.91 -6.47 -4.15
N PHE A 32 -15.20 -7.51 -3.36
CA PHE A 32 -16.10 -8.60 -3.78
C PHE A 32 -17.56 -8.19 -3.86
N ILE A 33 -18.00 -7.31 -2.97
CA ILE A 33 -19.43 -6.94 -2.89
C ILE A 33 -19.78 -5.83 -3.88
N TRP A 34 -18.91 -4.83 -4.04
CA TRP A 34 -19.30 -3.59 -4.71
C TRP A 34 -18.71 -3.45 -6.12
N PRO A 35 -17.45 -3.01 -6.37
CA PRO A 35 -17.05 -2.65 -7.73
C PRO A 35 -16.88 -3.84 -8.68
N PHE A 36 -16.57 -5.03 -8.15
CA PHE A 36 -16.25 -6.20 -8.96
C PHE A 36 -17.18 -7.40 -8.74
N GLY A 37 -18.12 -7.32 -7.81
CA GLY A 37 -18.95 -8.46 -7.41
C GLY A 37 -19.67 -9.14 -8.57
N THR A 38 -20.29 -8.37 -9.45
CA THR A 38 -21.00 -8.87 -10.64
C THR A 38 -20.03 -9.48 -11.66
N ALA A 39 -18.85 -8.88 -11.87
CA ALA A 39 -17.85 -9.40 -12.80
C ALA A 39 -17.26 -10.73 -12.35
N VAL A 40 -17.00 -10.90 -11.07
CA VAL A 40 -16.45 -12.13 -10.50
C VAL A 40 -17.52 -13.23 -10.48
N ASN A 41 -18.73 -12.91 -10.02
CA ASN A 41 -19.84 -13.85 -9.94
C ASN A 41 -20.27 -14.31 -11.34
N GLY A 42 -20.38 -13.42 -12.33
CA GLY A 42 -20.72 -13.77 -13.70
C GLY A 42 -19.70 -14.73 -14.34
N ASN A 43 -18.40 -14.55 -14.10
CA ASN A 43 -17.37 -15.47 -14.58
C ASN A 43 -17.41 -16.85 -13.92
N LEU A 44 -17.85 -16.94 -12.65
CA LEU A 44 -17.99 -18.21 -11.92
C LEU A 44 -19.27 -18.96 -12.29
N THR A 45 -20.34 -18.24 -12.66
CA THR A 45 -21.65 -18.82 -13.02
C THR A 45 -21.82 -19.03 -14.52
N GLY A 46 -20.89 -18.57 -15.35
CA GLY A 46 -20.99 -18.65 -16.82
C GLY A 46 -21.96 -17.62 -17.41
N GLU A 47 -22.46 -16.69 -16.63
CA GLU A 47 -23.27 -15.56 -17.11
C GLU A 47 -22.39 -14.49 -17.73
N SER A 48 -22.84 -13.94 -18.85
CA SER A 48 -22.03 -13.06 -19.67
C SER A 48 -21.78 -11.69 -19.00
N PHE A 49 -20.65 -11.09 -19.30
CA PHE A 49 -20.17 -9.76 -18.88
C PHE A 49 -21.18 -8.60 -19.06
N SER A 50 -22.35 -8.84 -19.64
CA SER A 50 -23.39 -7.82 -19.87
C SER A 50 -24.00 -7.26 -18.56
N GLU A 51 -23.94 -8.02 -17.46
CA GLU A 51 -24.41 -7.56 -16.16
C GLU A 51 -23.41 -6.68 -15.39
N TYR A 52 -22.14 -6.62 -15.81
CA TYR A 52 -21.18 -5.64 -15.27
C TYR A 52 -21.67 -4.18 -15.47
N GLY A 53 -22.61 -3.98 -16.38
CA GLY A 53 -23.29 -2.71 -16.62
C GLY A 53 -24.44 -2.37 -15.65
N ALA A 54 -24.83 -3.26 -14.73
CA ALA A 54 -26.02 -3.04 -13.89
C ALA A 54 -25.83 -1.91 -12.85
N LEU A 55 -24.59 -1.70 -12.34
CA LEU A 55 -24.29 -0.49 -11.57
C LEU A 55 -23.90 0.64 -12.53
N ALA A 56 -24.52 1.80 -12.37
CA ALA A 56 -24.11 2.98 -13.11
C ALA A 56 -22.61 3.23 -12.95
N GLN A 57 -21.93 3.63 -14.01
CA GLN A 57 -20.47 3.82 -14.03
C GLN A 57 -19.97 4.68 -12.86
N GLY A 58 -20.71 5.73 -12.49
CA GLY A 58 -20.41 6.57 -11.33
C GLY A 58 -20.49 5.84 -9.99
N GLU A 59 -21.42 4.91 -9.80
CA GLU A 59 -21.58 4.18 -8.54
C GLU A 59 -20.38 3.27 -8.26
N ARG A 60 -19.83 2.62 -9.29
CA ARG A 60 -18.59 1.84 -9.17
C ARG A 60 -17.41 2.72 -8.75
N GLY A 61 -17.30 3.90 -9.34
CA GLY A 61 -16.27 4.86 -9.00
C GLY A 61 -16.33 5.31 -7.55
N TRP A 62 -17.53 5.64 -7.05
CA TRP A 62 -17.73 5.99 -5.64
C TRP A 62 -17.39 4.84 -4.70
N GLY A 63 -17.72 3.60 -5.07
CA GLY A 63 -17.34 2.41 -4.31
C GLY A 63 -15.82 2.23 -4.21
N MET A 64 -15.12 2.34 -5.34
CA MET A 64 -13.65 2.26 -5.37
C MET A 64 -13.01 3.39 -4.55
N LEU A 65 -13.55 4.61 -4.63
CA LEU A 65 -13.08 5.74 -3.83
C LEU A 65 -13.27 5.47 -2.33
N ALA A 66 -14.44 5.00 -1.91
CA ALA A 66 -14.70 4.67 -0.51
C ALA A 66 -13.73 3.60 0.01
N LEU A 67 -13.47 2.55 -0.76
CA LEU A 67 -12.51 1.51 -0.41
C LEU A 67 -11.08 2.05 -0.34
N ALA A 68 -10.68 2.93 -1.25
CA ALA A 68 -9.38 3.59 -1.21
C ALA A 68 -9.22 4.44 0.06
N MET A 69 -10.26 5.15 0.48
CA MET A 69 -10.25 5.96 1.70
C MET A 69 -10.20 5.10 2.97
N ILE A 70 -10.93 3.97 3.01
CA ILE A 70 -10.85 3.00 4.11
C ILE A 70 -9.43 2.43 4.21
N TRP A 71 -8.84 2.07 3.08
CA TRP A 71 -7.48 1.54 3.04
C TRP A 71 -6.43 2.57 3.45
N MET A 72 -6.57 3.81 2.98
CA MET A 72 -5.73 4.93 3.39
C MET A 72 -5.80 5.18 4.90
N ALA A 73 -7.00 5.13 5.48
CA ALA A 73 -7.20 5.23 6.94
C ALA A 73 -6.47 4.10 7.68
N GLY A 74 -6.48 2.88 7.14
CA GLY A 74 -5.72 1.75 7.69
C GLY A 74 -4.21 2.01 7.72
N GLN A 75 -3.64 2.52 6.61
CA GLN A 75 -2.21 2.89 6.57
C GLN A 75 -1.88 4.05 7.54
N LEU A 76 -2.83 4.94 7.79
CA LEU A 76 -2.67 5.98 8.81
C LEU A 76 -2.70 5.38 10.23
N PHE A 77 -3.57 4.42 10.50
CA PHE A 77 -3.59 3.71 11.79
C PHE A 77 -2.28 2.99 12.07
N ASP A 78 -1.70 2.32 11.06
CA ASP A 78 -0.38 1.71 11.10
C ASP A 78 0.73 2.71 11.49
N LEU A 79 0.74 3.87 10.85
CA LEU A 79 1.69 4.92 11.19
C LEU A 79 1.52 5.42 12.63
N LEU A 80 0.27 5.56 13.07
CA LEU A 80 -0.08 6.12 14.38
C LEU A 80 0.19 5.13 15.52
N ASP A 81 -0.01 3.83 15.32
CA ASP A 81 0.18 2.84 16.39
C ASP A 81 1.64 2.79 16.87
N GLY A 82 2.61 2.85 15.94
CA GLY A 82 4.01 2.96 16.28
C GLY A 82 4.37 4.26 17.02
N ILE A 83 3.71 5.38 16.69
CA ILE A 83 3.89 6.66 17.41
C ILE A 83 3.31 6.54 18.81
N VAL A 84 2.09 6.02 18.94
CA VAL A 84 1.39 5.85 20.22
C VAL A 84 2.15 4.86 21.12
N ALA A 85 2.64 3.73 20.59
CA ALA A 85 3.41 2.76 21.34
C ALA A 85 4.68 3.36 21.95
N ARG A 86 5.42 4.16 21.17
CA ARG A 86 6.61 4.89 21.65
C ARG A 86 6.25 5.94 22.69
N TRP A 87 5.23 6.74 22.43
CA TRP A 87 4.79 7.79 23.35
C TRP A 87 4.31 7.25 24.70
N THR A 88 3.57 6.13 24.67
CA THR A 88 3.05 5.47 25.89
C THR A 88 4.05 4.50 26.52
N ARG A 89 5.23 4.28 25.90
CA ARG A 89 6.24 3.31 26.35
C ARG A 89 5.68 1.90 26.51
N THR A 90 4.77 1.52 25.60
CA THR A 90 4.09 0.21 25.64
C THR A 90 4.61 -0.74 24.54
N GLU A 91 5.75 -0.42 23.96
CA GLU A 91 6.43 -1.31 23.02
C GLU A 91 6.66 -2.69 23.64
N GLY A 92 6.43 -3.73 22.84
CA GLY A 92 6.62 -5.09 23.32
C GLY A 92 6.49 -6.13 22.20
N PRO A 93 6.96 -7.39 22.47
CA PRO A 93 6.98 -8.44 21.44
C PRO A 93 5.60 -8.75 20.86
N MET A 94 4.54 -8.67 21.65
CA MET A 94 3.17 -8.92 21.19
C MET A 94 2.70 -7.84 20.21
N GLY A 95 3.01 -6.55 20.50
CA GLY A 95 2.68 -5.45 19.59
C GLY A 95 3.38 -5.59 18.24
N LEU A 96 4.68 -5.92 18.25
CA LEU A 96 5.47 -6.14 17.05
C LEU A 96 4.92 -7.28 16.16
N GLN A 97 4.48 -8.38 16.78
CA GLN A 97 3.90 -9.50 16.05
C GLN A 97 2.53 -9.15 15.49
N LEU A 98 1.70 -8.44 16.26
CA LEU A 98 0.38 -8.00 15.83
C LEU A 98 0.46 -7.04 14.66
N ASP A 99 1.38 -6.08 14.71
CA ASP A 99 1.72 -5.15 13.64
C ASP A 99 2.10 -5.89 12.34
N SER A 100 3.03 -6.84 12.45
CA SER A 100 3.46 -7.64 11.30
C SER A 100 2.33 -8.48 10.68
N ILE A 101 1.40 -9.00 11.49
CA ILE A 101 0.23 -9.75 10.99
C ILE A 101 -0.75 -8.80 10.31
N ALA A 102 -1.01 -7.64 10.90
CA ALA A 102 -1.88 -6.62 10.32
C ALA A 102 -1.35 -6.15 8.97
N ASP A 103 -0.05 -5.86 8.89
CA ASP A 103 0.64 -5.44 7.67
C ASP A 103 0.66 -6.54 6.59
N ALA A 104 0.86 -7.80 6.98
CA ALA A 104 0.80 -8.91 6.02
C ALA A 104 -0.57 -8.96 5.32
N VAL A 105 -1.66 -8.63 6.02
CA VAL A 105 -2.99 -8.57 5.44
C VAL A 105 -3.18 -7.26 4.67
N SER A 106 -3.05 -6.11 5.32
CA SER A 106 -3.39 -4.80 4.74
C SER A 106 -2.46 -4.36 3.62
N SER A 107 -1.16 -4.69 3.71
CA SER A 107 -0.13 -4.31 2.74
C SER A 107 0.36 -5.46 1.86
N GLY A 108 -0.07 -6.70 2.12
CA GLY A 108 0.30 -7.89 1.35
C GLY A 108 -0.89 -8.55 0.65
N VAL A 109 -1.84 -9.09 1.43
CA VAL A 109 -2.97 -9.87 0.89
C VAL A 109 -3.98 -8.96 0.19
N THR A 110 -4.32 -7.82 0.79
CA THR A 110 -5.27 -6.86 0.22
C THR A 110 -4.86 -6.38 -1.17
N PRO A 111 -3.61 -5.90 -1.39
CA PRO A 111 -3.14 -5.55 -2.73
C PRO A 111 -3.15 -6.72 -3.71
N ALA A 112 -2.78 -7.92 -3.26
CA ALA A 112 -2.77 -9.10 -4.12
C ALA A 112 -4.18 -9.42 -4.65
N ILE A 113 -5.18 -9.41 -3.77
CA ILE A 113 -6.59 -9.66 -4.15
C ILE A 113 -7.09 -8.53 -5.05
N ALA A 114 -6.83 -7.26 -4.70
CA ALA A 114 -7.22 -6.13 -5.54
C ALA A 114 -6.67 -6.26 -6.97
N GLY A 115 -5.39 -6.60 -7.10
CA GLY A 115 -4.75 -6.78 -8.41
C GLY A 115 -5.35 -7.91 -9.24
N ILE A 116 -5.64 -9.05 -8.62
CA ILE A 116 -6.32 -10.18 -9.27
C ILE A 116 -7.67 -9.73 -9.81
N MET A 117 -8.45 -9.02 -9.00
CA MET A 117 -9.78 -8.55 -9.39
C MET A 117 -9.72 -7.53 -10.53
N PHE A 118 -8.76 -6.57 -10.48
CA PHE A 118 -8.54 -5.65 -11.59
C PHE A 118 -8.20 -6.36 -12.90
N LEU A 119 -7.28 -7.35 -12.86
CA LEU A 119 -6.90 -8.09 -14.06
C LEU A 119 -8.04 -8.95 -14.61
N HIS A 120 -8.90 -9.50 -13.75
CA HIS A 120 -10.08 -10.24 -14.20
C HIS A 120 -11.12 -9.31 -14.85
N ALA A 121 -11.38 -8.16 -14.26
CA ALA A 121 -12.40 -7.22 -14.72
C ALA A 121 -11.96 -6.40 -15.94
N TRP A 122 -10.72 -5.89 -15.92
CA TRP A 122 -10.25 -4.90 -16.90
C TRP A 122 -9.31 -5.44 -17.98
N ALA A 123 -8.82 -6.66 -17.80
CA ALA A 123 -7.92 -7.30 -18.74
C ALA A 123 -8.33 -8.77 -19.00
N PRO A 124 -9.57 -9.04 -19.44
CA PRO A 124 -10.09 -10.40 -19.60
C PRO A 124 -9.28 -11.25 -20.59
N ALA A 125 -8.68 -10.62 -21.60
CA ALA A 125 -7.87 -11.30 -22.63
C ALA A 125 -6.49 -11.78 -22.13
N ILE A 126 -6.02 -11.34 -20.96
CA ILE A 126 -4.75 -11.78 -20.39
C ILE A 126 -4.87 -13.26 -19.97
N PRO A 127 -3.85 -14.11 -20.24
CA PRO A 127 -3.83 -15.50 -19.80
C PRO A 127 -4.09 -15.64 -18.30
N ALA A 128 -4.91 -16.63 -17.91
CA ALA A 128 -5.36 -16.80 -16.53
C ALA A 128 -4.20 -16.87 -15.53
N ALA A 129 -3.10 -17.53 -15.89
CA ALA A 129 -1.90 -17.62 -15.02
C ALA A 129 -1.32 -16.25 -14.67
N LEU A 130 -1.29 -15.29 -15.59
CA LEU A 130 -0.78 -13.95 -15.36
C LEU A 130 -1.69 -13.09 -14.49
N LYS A 131 -2.97 -13.45 -14.40
CA LYS A 131 -3.91 -12.76 -13.49
C LYS A 131 -3.61 -13.01 -12.01
N PHE A 132 -2.86 -14.06 -11.70
CA PHE A 132 -2.39 -14.37 -10.34
C PHE A 132 -1.04 -13.75 -10.01
N LEU A 133 -0.41 -13.02 -10.94
CA LEU A 133 0.86 -12.33 -10.70
C LEU A 133 0.82 -11.41 -9.45
N PRO A 134 -0.29 -10.71 -9.10
CA PRO A 134 -0.35 -9.91 -7.89
C PRO A 134 -0.11 -10.67 -6.57
N LEU A 135 -0.18 -12.01 -6.54
CA LEU A 135 0.20 -12.81 -5.35
C LEU A 135 1.65 -12.59 -4.92
N THR A 136 2.52 -12.17 -5.84
CA THR A 136 3.91 -11.78 -5.53
C THR A 136 3.98 -10.69 -4.46
N MET A 137 2.97 -9.80 -4.40
CA MET A 137 2.89 -8.75 -3.39
C MET A 137 2.70 -9.33 -1.98
N ALA A 138 1.80 -10.31 -1.81
CA ALA A 138 1.60 -10.98 -0.54
C ALA A 138 2.87 -11.73 -0.09
N MET A 139 3.53 -12.41 -1.02
CA MET A 139 4.77 -13.14 -0.74
C MET A 139 5.89 -12.19 -0.33
N ALA A 140 6.09 -11.08 -1.06
CA ALA A 140 7.14 -10.12 -0.78
C ALA A 140 6.92 -9.36 0.53
N ALA A 141 5.68 -8.96 0.81
CA ALA A 141 5.32 -8.30 2.06
C ALA A 141 5.60 -9.21 3.26
N THR A 142 5.13 -10.46 3.21
CA THR A 142 5.33 -11.44 4.29
C THR A 142 6.82 -11.74 4.50
N TRP A 143 7.57 -11.96 3.41
CA TRP A 143 9.01 -12.19 3.49
C TRP A 143 9.75 -11.02 4.15
N ARG A 144 9.42 -9.80 3.73
CA ARG A 144 10.03 -8.58 4.27
C ARG A 144 9.73 -8.41 5.76
N LEU A 145 8.50 -8.62 6.18
CA LEU A 145 8.10 -8.51 7.59
C LEU A 145 8.80 -9.57 8.45
N ALA A 146 8.87 -10.80 7.97
CA ALA A 146 9.60 -11.87 8.65
C ALA A 146 11.10 -11.54 8.81
N ARG A 147 11.74 -11.03 7.74
CA ARG A 147 13.15 -10.59 7.78
C ARG A 147 13.35 -9.48 8.80
N PHE A 148 12.49 -8.47 8.80
CA PHE A 148 12.55 -7.37 9.77
C PHE A 148 12.44 -7.87 11.22
N ASN A 149 11.52 -8.78 11.50
CA ASN A 149 11.34 -9.34 12.85
C ASN A 149 12.56 -10.14 13.32
N VAL A 150 13.18 -10.89 12.42
CA VAL A 150 14.42 -11.64 12.73
C VAL A 150 15.59 -10.69 13.01
N GLU A 151 15.79 -9.67 12.18
CA GLU A 151 16.84 -8.66 12.36
C GLU A 151 16.63 -7.87 13.67
N TYR A 152 15.40 -7.49 13.98
CA TYR A 152 15.04 -6.82 15.23
C TYR A 152 15.32 -7.70 16.46
N ALA A 153 14.94 -8.98 16.41
CA ALA A 153 15.22 -9.93 17.49
C ALA A 153 16.72 -10.19 17.70
N ALA A 154 17.54 -10.06 16.66
CA ALA A 154 18.99 -10.15 16.72
C ALA A 154 19.69 -8.89 17.29
N GLY A 155 18.92 -7.88 17.73
CA GLY A 155 19.46 -6.65 18.35
C GLY A 155 19.89 -5.59 17.34
N SER A 156 19.45 -5.67 16.10
CA SER A 156 19.68 -4.61 15.13
C SER A 156 18.86 -3.37 15.53
N ASP A 157 19.52 -2.23 15.66
CA ASP A 157 18.89 -0.93 16.01
C ASP A 157 17.90 -0.41 14.96
N GLY A 158 17.61 -1.21 13.90
CA GLY A 158 16.85 -0.77 12.74
C GLY A 158 17.59 0.30 11.92
N THR A 159 18.87 0.54 12.19
CA THR A 159 19.74 1.41 11.39
C THR A 159 20.10 0.69 10.09
N GLY A 160 19.72 1.27 8.97
CA GLY A 160 19.96 0.67 7.65
C GLY A 160 18.73 -0.05 7.11
N PHE A 161 17.62 0.68 7.02
CA PHE A 161 16.38 0.19 6.42
C PHE A 161 16.64 -0.34 4.99
N ARG A 162 16.40 -1.62 4.78
CA ARG A 162 16.63 -2.29 3.49
C ARG A 162 15.30 -2.64 2.84
N GLY A 163 15.20 -2.37 1.55
CA GLY A 163 14.00 -2.62 0.76
C GLY A 163 12.86 -1.61 0.99
N MET A 164 11.88 -1.63 0.11
CA MET A 164 10.72 -0.73 0.19
C MET A 164 9.81 -1.10 1.37
N PRO A 165 9.33 -0.14 2.18
CA PRO A 165 8.37 -0.41 3.26
C PRO A 165 7.08 -1.05 2.77
N ALA A 166 6.48 -1.98 3.55
CA ALA A 166 5.21 -2.60 3.20
C ALA A 166 4.08 -1.56 3.05
N PRO A 167 3.93 -0.56 3.93
CA PRO A 167 2.98 0.54 3.74
C PRO A 167 3.18 1.33 2.44
N ALA A 168 4.43 1.56 2.02
CA ALA A 168 4.69 2.22 0.73
C ALA A 168 4.23 1.37 -0.46
N GLY A 169 4.38 0.04 -0.36
CA GLY A 169 3.80 -0.89 -1.32
C GLY A 169 2.26 -0.79 -1.35
N ALA A 170 1.60 -0.76 -0.19
CA ALA A 170 0.15 -0.59 -0.09
C ALA A 170 -0.32 0.74 -0.71
N LEU A 171 0.40 1.84 -0.49
CA LEU A 171 0.10 3.14 -1.10
C LEU A 171 0.14 3.10 -2.64
N TRP A 172 1.00 2.27 -3.24
CA TRP A 172 0.97 2.04 -4.69
C TRP A 172 -0.38 1.51 -5.16
N TRP A 173 -0.92 0.52 -4.45
CA TRP A 173 -2.19 -0.13 -4.76
C TRP A 173 -3.41 0.76 -4.45
N ILE A 174 -3.34 1.57 -3.40
CA ILE A 174 -4.31 2.63 -3.14
C ILE A 174 -4.31 3.62 -4.31
N GLY A 175 -3.15 3.96 -4.86
CA GLY A 175 -3.03 4.78 -6.06
C GLY A 175 -3.72 4.16 -7.29
N ILE A 176 -3.62 2.84 -7.48
CA ILE A 176 -4.36 2.13 -8.54
C ILE A 176 -5.87 2.29 -8.32
N LEU A 177 -6.34 2.04 -7.11
CA LEU A 177 -7.77 2.10 -6.78
C LEU A 177 -8.33 3.53 -6.94
N LEU A 178 -7.57 4.56 -6.55
CA LEU A 178 -7.93 5.97 -6.78
C LEU A 178 -7.98 6.32 -8.27
N THR A 179 -7.01 5.85 -9.07
CA THR A 179 -7.01 6.08 -10.52
C THR A 179 -8.20 5.40 -11.18
N ALA A 180 -8.49 4.17 -10.79
CA ALA A 180 -9.65 3.41 -11.26
C ALA A 180 -10.97 4.08 -10.87
N ALA A 181 -11.08 4.54 -9.62
CA ALA A 181 -12.25 5.28 -9.13
C ALA A 181 -12.52 6.53 -9.98
N GLN A 182 -11.48 7.32 -10.25
CA GLN A 182 -11.61 8.50 -11.07
C GLN A 182 -12.00 8.16 -12.52
N TYR A 183 -11.43 7.09 -13.10
CA TYR A 183 -11.82 6.62 -14.42
C TYR A 183 -13.30 6.25 -14.49
N GLU A 184 -13.81 5.51 -13.51
CA GLU A 184 -15.22 5.11 -13.44
C GLU A 184 -16.15 6.28 -13.16
N MET A 185 -15.73 7.30 -12.38
CA MET A 185 -16.57 8.46 -12.05
C MET A 185 -16.69 9.47 -13.18
N PHE A 186 -15.60 9.75 -13.86
CA PHE A 186 -15.51 10.89 -14.79
C PHE A 186 -15.40 10.48 -16.26
N GLY A 187 -15.31 9.18 -16.53
CA GLY A 187 -15.27 8.64 -17.89
C GLY A 187 -14.06 9.14 -18.68
N SER A 188 -14.26 9.47 -19.95
CA SER A 188 -13.24 9.80 -20.91
C SER A 188 -12.65 11.23 -20.82
N TRP A 189 -12.56 11.83 -19.66
CA TRP A 189 -11.94 13.14 -19.49
C TRP A 189 -10.42 13.07 -19.71
N GLY A 190 -9.96 13.52 -20.85
CA GLY A 190 -8.55 13.64 -21.20
C GLY A 190 -7.87 12.31 -21.56
N LEU A 191 -6.81 11.90 -20.85
CA LEU A 191 -6.07 10.63 -21.07
C LEU A 191 -6.91 9.36 -20.75
N TYR A 192 -8.17 9.53 -20.37
CA TYR A 192 -8.97 8.49 -19.74
C TYR A 192 -9.69 7.52 -20.70
N GLY A 193 -9.77 7.70 -21.96
CA GLY A 193 -10.34 6.69 -22.86
C GLY A 193 -9.67 5.32 -22.70
N ILE A 194 -9.28 4.67 -23.76
CA ILE A 194 -8.49 3.43 -23.74
C ILE A 194 -7.22 3.61 -22.90
N GLY A 195 -6.64 4.82 -22.87
CA GLY A 195 -5.46 5.15 -22.07
C GLY A 195 -5.62 4.97 -20.56
N GLY A 196 -6.78 5.26 -19.99
CA GLY A 196 -7.02 5.11 -18.54
C GLY A 196 -7.01 3.65 -18.11
N MET A 197 -7.70 2.79 -18.86
CA MET A 197 -7.72 1.34 -18.61
C MET A 197 -6.30 0.74 -18.75
N VAL A 198 -5.58 1.09 -19.81
CA VAL A 198 -4.19 0.64 -20.03
C VAL A 198 -3.29 1.11 -18.88
N THR A 199 -3.46 2.32 -18.40
CA THR A 199 -2.70 2.88 -17.28
C THR A 199 -2.92 2.08 -15.99
N VAL A 200 -4.18 1.76 -15.66
CA VAL A 200 -4.50 0.95 -14.47
C VAL A 200 -3.91 -0.44 -14.60
N VAL A 201 -4.10 -1.12 -15.74
CA VAL A 201 -3.55 -2.46 -15.97
C VAL A 201 -2.02 -2.46 -15.92
N ALA A 202 -1.35 -1.48 -16.54
CA ALA A 202 0.10 -1.32 -16.46
C ALA A 202 0.57 -1.09 -15.01
N SER A 203 -0.16 -0.26 -14.24
CA SER A 203 0.15 -0.03 -12.83
C SER A 203 0.00 -1.29 -11.98
N VAL A 204 -0.98 -2.17 -12.30
CA VAL A 204 -1.13 -3.49 -11.65
C VAL A 204 0.09 -4.37 -11.95
N PHE A 205 0.58 -4.41 -13.19
CA PHE A 205 1.77 -5.18 -13.53
C PHE A 205 3.03 -4.65 -12.82
N ILE A 206 3.21 -3.33 -12.76
CA ILE A 206 4.33 -2.70 -12.01
C ILE A 206 4.20 -3.05 -10.52
N GLY A 207 3.01 -2.93 -9.95
CA GLY A 207 2.70 -3.29 -8.56
C GLY A 207 2.91 -4.77 -8.25
N SER A 208 2.81 -5.64 -9.27
CA SER A 208 2.99 -7.08 -9.13
C SER A 208 4.41 -7.56 -9.41
N THR A 209 5.29 -6.71 -9.94
CA THR A 209 6.67 -7.09 -10.30
C THR A 209 7.70 -6.20 -9.63
N LEU A 210 7.71 -4.91 -9.96
CA LEU A 210 8.73 -3.97 -9.52
C LEU A 210 8.62 -3.66 -8.02
N ILE A 211 7.40 -3.45 -7.51
CA ILE A 211 7.18 -3.16 -6.10
C ILE A 211 7.58 -4.34 -5.21
N PRO A 212 7.12 -5.59 -5.44
CA PRO A 212 7.60 -6.76 -4.69
C PRO A 212 9.12 -6.94 -4.76
N TRP A 213 9.71 -6.76 -5.95
CA TRP A 213 11.16 -6.85 -6.10
C TRP A 213 11.90 -5.81 -5.24
N TRP A 214 11.42 -4.57 -5.19
CA TRP A 214 12.01 -3.55 -4.30
C TRP A 214 11.81 -3.89 -2.83
N MET A 215 10.71 -4.50 -2.44
CA MET A 215 10.44 -4.89 -1.04
C MET A 215 11.42 -5.92 -0.53
N ILE A 216 11.77 -6.92 -1.35
CA ILE A 216 12.70 -8.00 -0.98
C ILE A 216 14.17 -7.65 -1.22
N SER A 217 14.46 -6.56 -1.94
CA SER A 217 15.82 -6.15 -2.28
C SER A 217 16.59 -5.67 -1.05
N ASP A 218 17.92 -5.85 -1.08
CA ASP A 218 18.83 -5.31 -0.06
C ASP A 218 19.19 -3.84 -0.29
N ARG A 219 18.46 -3.14 -1.15
CA ARG A 219 18.71 -1.74 -1.42
C ARG A 219 18.49 -0.90 -0.17
N PRO A 220 19.47 -0.09 0.21
CA PRO A 220 19.27 0.87 1.29
C PRO A 220 18.20 1.88 0.89
N MET A 221 17.28 2.16 1.78
CA MET A 221 16.19 3.12 1.55
C MET A 221 16.24 4.21 2.61
N MET A 222 15.71 5.39 2.29
CA MET A 222 15.59 6.48 3.24
C MET A 222 14.70 6.06 4.41
N ASP A 223 15.22 6.19 5.62
CA ASP A 223 14.47 5.96 6.86
C ASP A 223 13.81 7.27 7.32
N LEU A 224 12.57 7.18 7.77
CA LEU A 224 11.83 8.28 8.40
C LEU A 224 12.05 8.35 9.92
N LYS A 225 12.83 7.43 10.50
CA LYS A 225 13.15 7.42 11.93
C LYS A 225 14.38 8.26 12.24
N GLY A 226 14.53 8.66 13.49
CA GLY A 226 15.77 9.29 13.97
C GLY A 226 15.98 10.74 13.50
N TRP A 227 14.90 11.53 13.38
CA TRP A 227 14.98 12.97 13.11
C TRP A 227 15.79 13.70 14.22
N GLY A 228 16.55 14.71 13.81
CA GLY A 228 17.32 15.57 14.73
C GLY A 228 18.71 15.04 15.09
N LYS A 229 19.08 13.82 14.69
CA LYS A 229 20.40 13.26 14.99
C LYS A 229 21.51 13.79 14.06
N THR A 230 21.20 14.03 12.79
CA THR A 230 22.16 14.45 11.75
C THR A 230 21.52 15.52 10.85
N PRO A 231 21.82 16.82 11.08
CA PRO A 231 21.16 17.91 10.33
C PRO A 231 21.32 17.83 8.80
N GLU A 232 22.47 17.38 8.30
CA GLU A 232 22.70 17.22 6.87
C GLU A 232 21.79 16.13 6.25
N TYR A 233 21.65 15.02 6.97
CA TYR A 233 20.77 13.94 6.54
C TYR A 233 19.30 14.35 6.57
N ASP A 234 18.89 15.06 7.62
CA ASP A 234 17.53 15.57 7.75
C ASP A 234 17.19 16.59 6.64
N ARG A 235 18.15 17.44 6.26
CA ARG A 235 17.98 18.36 5.11
C ARG A 235 17.75 17.59 3.80
N LYS A 236 18.51 16.53 3.54
CA LYS A 236 18.34 15.69 2.35
C LYS A 236 16.97 14.99 2.35
N ARG A 237 16.51 14.51 3.53
CA ARG A 237 15.16 13.95 3.70
C ARG A 237 14.07 14.95 3.36
N ILE A 238 14.15 16.17 3.92
CA ILE A 238 13.18 17.24 3.67
C ILE A 238 13.13 17.55 2.18
N VAL A 239 14.27 17.71 1.52
CA VAL A 239 14.33 17.99 0.07
C VAL A 239 13.64 16.89 -0.73
N LEU A 240 13.91 15.61 -0.41
CA LEU A 240 13.24 14.51 -1.10
C LEU A 240 11.73 14.51 -0.80
N LEU A 241 11.31 14.67 0.45
CA LEU A 241 9.89 14.70 0.80
C LEU A 241 9.14 15.83 0.08
N VAL A 242 9.72 17.01 0.02
CA VAL A 242 9.16 18.14 -0.74
C VAL A 242 9.09 17.81 -2.24
N ALA A 243 10.14 17.20 -2.80
CA ALA A 243 10.14 16.78 -4.20
C ALA A 243 9.05 15.72 -4.47
N LEU A 244 8.83 14.75 -3.56
CA LEU A 244 7.77 13.76 -3.67
C LEU A 244 6.38 14.41 -3.72
N VAL A 245 6.14 15.38 -2.84
CA VAL A 245 4.87 16.12 -2.80
C VAL A 245 4.69 16.94 -4.07
N ILE A 246 5.70 17.68 -4.51
CA ILE A 246 5.62 18.49 -5.73
C ILE A 246 5.36 17.60 -6.96
N VAL A 247 6.13 16.51 -7.14
CA VAL A 247 5.95 15.60 -8.27
C VAL A 247 4.57 14.93 -8.20
N GLY A 248 4.15 14.50 -7.01
CA GLY A 248 2.82 13.93 -6.82
C GLY A 248 1.70 14.90 -7.24
N ILE A 249 1.77 16.15 -6.81
CA ILE A 249 0.81 17.20 -7.16
C ILE A 249 0.85 17.51 -8.66
N VAL A 250 2.05 17.70 -9.23
CA VAL A 250 2.22 18.00 -10.67
C VAL A 250 1.62 16.87 -11.51
N VAL A 251 1.98 15.61 -11.22
CA VAL A 251 1.43 14.46 -11.96
C VAL A 251 -0.07 14.31 -11.74
N ALA A 252 -0.57 14.56 -10.54
CA ALA A 252 -2.02 14.53 -10.26
C ALA A 252 -2.79 15.57 -11.08
N ILE A 253 -2.25 16.80 -11.19
CA ILE A 253 -2.89 17.90 -11.92
C ILE A 253 -2.80 17.66 -13.44
N PHE A 254 -1.60 17.44 -13.96
CA PHE A 254 -1.39 17.27 -15.41
C PHE A 254 -1.92 15.92 -15.94
N GLY A 255 -1.76 14.85 -15.16
CA GLY A 255 -2.33 13.54 -15.46
C GLY A 255 -3.82 13.43 -15.14
N ARG A 256 -4.41 14.46 -14.50
CA ARG A 256 -5.81 14.47 -14.05
C ARG A 256 -6.19 13.23 -13.24
N ALA A 257 -5.23 12.66 -12.49
CA ALA A 257 -5.42 11.46 -11.69
C ALA A 257 -4.61 11.52 -10.40
N PHE A 258 -5.30 11.64 -9.27
CA PHE A 258 -4.67 11.68 -7.94
C PHE A 258 -3.86 10.41 -7.66
N GLY A 259 -4.38 9.26 -8.07
CA GLY A 259 -3.69 7.98 -7.89
C GLY A 259 -2.36 7.90 -8.64
N LEU A 260 -2.29 8.44 -9.86
CA LEU A 260 -1.03 8.53 -10.61
C LEU A 260 -0.01 9.46 -9.93
N GLY A 261 -0.48 10.55 -9.34
CA GLY A 261 0.39 11.45 -8.55
C GLY A 261 1.04 10.72 -7.38
N LEU A 262 0.26 9.93 -6.63
CA LEU A 262 0.75 9.10 -5.56
C LEU A 262 1.77 8.07 -6.05
N GLN A 263 1.48 7.38 -7.15
CA GLN A 263 2.37 6.39 -7.75
C GLN A 263 3.69 7.01 -8.25
N ALA A 264 3.64 8.16 -8.89
CA ALA A 264 4.82 8.89 -9.33
C ALA A 264 5.72 9.29 -8.15
N ALA A 265 5.13 9.78 -7.06
CA ALA A 265 5.86 10.08 -5.84
C ALA A 265 6.55 8.83 -5.27
N LEU A 266 5.86 7.68 -5.24
CA LEU A 266 6.44 6.42 -4.75
C LEU A 266 7.57 5.91 -5.65
N LEU A 267 7.47 6.05 -6.97
CA LEU A 267 8.58 5.73 -7.88
C LEU A 267 9.79 6.63 -7.60
N LEU A 268 9.57 7.93 -7.45
CA LEU A 268 10.63 8.87 -7.10
C LEU A 268 11.30 8.46 -5.77
N TYR A 269 10.51 8.13 -4.75
CA TYR A 269 11.01 7.61 -3.48
C TYR A 269 11.86 6.35 -3.68
N ALA A 270 11.37 5.39 -4.44
CA ALA A 270 12.06 4.11 -4.66
C ALA A 270 13.38 4.28 -5.43
N PHE A 271 13.44 5.20 -6.40
CA PHE A 271 14.66 5.47 -7.16
C PHE A 271 15.67 6.32 -6.39
N PHE A 272 15.23 7.38 -5.71
CA PHE A 272 16.11 8.38 -5.11
C PHE A 272 16.36 8.16 -3.61
N GLY A 273 15.49 7.44 -2.90
CA GLY A 273 15.63 7.17 -1.48
C GLY A 273 16.94 6.45 -1.13
N LYS A 274 17.51 5.68 -2.06
CA LYS A 274 18.80 5.00 -1.88
C LYS A 274 20.00 5.95 -1.75
N PHE A 275 19.92 7.17 -2.29
CA PHE A 275 21.02 8.14 -2.24
C PHE A 275 21.00 8.96 -0.96
N ILE A 276 19.95 8.81 -0.15
CA ILE A 276 19.78 9.53 1.11
C ILE A 276 19.99 8.54 2.24
N GLN A 277 21.25 8.42 2.68
CA GLN A 277 21.67 7.55 3.75
C GLN A 277 22.36 8.38 4.85
N PRO A 278 22.22 8.00 6.13
CA PRO A 278 23.07 8.58 7.16
C PRO A 278 24.53 8.21 6.84
N ASN A 279 25.44 9.17 6.93
CA ASN A 279 26.87 8.89 6.84
C ASN A 279 27.22 7.90 7.97
N THR A 280 27.35 6.64 7.67
CA THR A 280 27.97 5.68 8.57
C THR A 280 29.47 5.95 8.55
N THR A 281 29.93 6.91 9.33
CA THR A 281 31.33 6.96 9.73
C THR A 281 31.54 5.72 10.59
N HIS A 282 32.15 4.71 9.99
CA HIS A 282 32.74 3.62 10.75
C HIS A 282 33.74 4.23 11.74
N SER A 283 33.36 4.30 12.99
CA SER A 283 34.28 4.49 14.13
C SER A 283 34.61 3.16 14.72
#